data_6f46ecbf8baa9373bd2e03a474876548
#
_entry.id   6f46ecbf8baa9373bd2e03a474876548
#
_cell.length_a   1.000
_cell.length_b   1.000
_cell.length_c   1.000
_cell.angle_alpha   90.00
_cell.angle_beta   90.00
_cell.angle_gamma   90.00
#
_symmetry.space_group_name_H-M   'P 1'
#
loop_
_entity.id
_entity.type
_entity.pdbx_description
1 polymer ?
#
loop_
_entity_poly.entity_id
_entity_poly.type
_entity_poly.pdbx_seq_one_letter_code
_entity_poly.pdbx_strand_id
1 'polypeptide(L)'
;MDKLLIRGGKRLSGDVTISGAKNAALPILCAGLLTDGDLVLSNVPHLQDVVTITKLMSQMGLRVRENGEQLVLNGNDITRPEAPYELVKTMRASILVLGPLLARFGQAKVSLPGGCAIGSRPVDQHIKGLQSMGAEIHIEAGYIHAKAKRLKGARIVTDMITVTGTENLLMAAALADGETVLENAAREPEVGDLAHLLVKMGAKIEGIGTDRLVIQGVEKLHGAEHEVIADRIETGTFLCAVAATGGDVTLHRTRAGLLDAALDKLREAGAILTSGEDWIRIQMARRPKAVSFRTTEYPGFPTDMQAQFMALNCLAEGTSHVTETIFENRFMHVQELNRLGAAIDVEGNTAIVTGVEKFLGAPVMATDLRASASLVIAGLAAQGETVVERIYHLDRGYDRMEAKLSAIGADIERIK
;
A
#
# COMPACT_ATOMS: atom_id res chain seq x y z
N MET A 1 -19.57 8.22 -14.41
CA MET A 1 -18.35 7.71 -13.71
C MET A 1 -17.79 8.89 -12.92
N ASP A 2 -17.60 8.72 -11.63
CA ASP A 2 -17.19 9.82 -10.76
C ASP A 2 -15.84 10.42 -11.16
N LYS A 3 -15.72 11.73 -10.97
CA LYS A 3 -14.53 12.55 -11.22
C LYS A 3 -14.29 13.46 -10.03
N LEU A 4 -13.11 14.02 -9.89
CA LEU A 4 -12.84 15.11 -8.95
C LEU A 4 -12.69 16.43 -9.72
N LEU A 5 -13.41 17.44 -9.29
CA LEU A 5 -13.22 18.82 -9.69
C LEU A 5 -12.44 19.53 -8.60
N ILE A 6 -11.31 20.14 -8.98
CA ILE A 6 -10.39 20.81 -8.07
C ILE A 6 -10.21 22.25 -8.56
N ARG A 7 -10.49 23.22 -7.70
CA ARG A 7 -10.17 24.64 -7.92
C ARG A 7 -8.95 24.98 -7.07
N GLY A 8 -7.81 25.01 -7.73
CA GLY A 8 -6.52 25.10 -7.06
C GLY A 8 -6.18 26.51 -6.53
N GLY A 9 -4.99 26.62 -5.94
CA GLY A 9 -4.44 27.88 -5.46
C GLY A 9 -4.77 28.24 -4.00
N LYS A 10 -5.46 27.36 -3.26
CA LYS A 10 -5.72 27.57 -1.83
C LYS A 10 -4.63 26.93 -0.98
N ARG A 11 -4.19 27.65 0.07
CA ARG A 11 -3.31 27.09 1.10
C ARG A 11 -4.10 26.14 2.00
N LEU A 12 -3.47 25.06 2.41
CA LEU A 12 -4.10 24.07 3.28
C LEU A 12 -3.75 24.38 4.75
N SER A 13 -4.77 24.32 5.63
CA SER A 13 -4.58 24.55 7.07
C SER A 13 -5.61 23.82 7.90
N GLY A 14 -5.20 23.35 9.08
CA GLY A 14 -6.07 22.64 10.02
C GLY A 14 -5.53 21.27 10.38
N ASP A 15 -6.45 20.36 10.65
CA ASP A 15 -6.15 19.04 11.19
C ASP A 15 -6.79 17.96 10.31
N VAL A 16 -6.06 16.87 10.09
CA VAL A 16 -6.55 15.70 9.36
C VAL A 16 -6.16 14.40 10.09
N THR A 17 -7.07 13.45 10.14
CA THR A 17 -6.83 12.13 10.72
C THR A 17 -6.46 11.14 9.62
N ILE A 18 -5.33 10.46 9.80
CA ILE A 18 -4.85 9.43 8.87
C ILE A 18 -5.59 8.12 9.12
N SER A 19 -5.97 7.46 8.04
CA SER A 19 -6.63 6.15 8.05
C SER A 19 -5.62 5.01 8.26
N GLY A 20 -6.13 3.81 8.53
CA GLY A 20 -5.32 2.60 8.55
C GLY A 20 -4.68 2.31 7.20
N ALA A 21 -3.52 1.67 7.23
CA ALA A 21 -2.73 1.39 6.04
C ALA A 21 -3.40 0.33 5.16
N LYS A 22 -3.65 0.67 3.89
CA LYS A 22 -4.12 -0.28 2.89
C LYS A 22 -3.22 -1.52 2.82
N ASN A 23 -1.92 -1.28 2.69
CA ASN A 23 -0.94 -2.36 2.50
C ASN A 23 -0.74 -3.24 3.75
N ALA A 24 -1.17 -2.77 4.94
CA ALA A 24 -1.26 -3.59 6.14
C ALA A 24 -2.62 -4.30 6.25
N ALA A 25 -3.71 -3.60 5.95
CA ALA A 25 -5.06 -4.16 6.07
C ALA A 25 -5.27 -5.42 5.20
N LEU A 26 -4.76 -5.44 3.97
CA LEU A 26 -4.98 -6.57 3.06
C LEU A 26 -4.38 -7.90 3.58
N PRO A 27 -3.10 -8.00 3.97
CA PRO A 27 -2.57 -9.23 4.55
C PRO A 27 -3.17 -9.55 5.92
N ILE A 28 -3.48 -8.54 6.76
CA ILE A 28 -4.15 -8.72 8.05
C ILE A 28 -5.54 -9.35 7.88
N LEU A 29 -6.31 -8.91 6.88
CA LEU A 29 -7.59 -9.53 6.55
C LEU A 29 -7.41 -10.99 6.12
N CYS A 30 -6.38 -11.29 5.31
CA CYS A 30 -6.07 -12.66 4.90
C CYS A 30 -5.68 -13.56 6.08
N ALA A 31 -5.10 -13.01 7.16
CA ALA A 31 -4.81 -13.77 8.38
C ALA A 31 -6.08 -14.35 9.04
N GLY A 32 -7.26 -13.78 8.78
CA GLY A 32 -8.55 -14.35 9.19
C GLY A 32 -8.81 -15.76 8.63
N LEU A 33 -8.15 -16.14 7.54
CA LEU A 33 -8.21 -17.49 6.98
C LEU A 33 -7.45 -18.53 7.84
N LEU A 34 -6.55 -18.10 8.72
CA LEU A 34 -5.68 -18.98 9.52
C LEU A 34 -6.33 -19.50 10.82
N THR A 35 -7.47 -18.98 11.20
CA THR A 35 -8.12 -19.32 12.49
C THR A 35 -9.62 -19.55 12.32
N ASP A 36 -10.20 -20.34 13.23
CA ASP A 36 -11.65 -20.49 13.40
C ASP A 36 -12.21 -19.53 14.47
N GLY A 37 -11.34 -18.82 15.21
CA GLY A 37 -11.72 -17.79 16.18
C GLY A 37 -12.04 -16.44 15.54
N ASP A 38 -12.66 -15.56 16.31
CA ASP A 38 -12.95 -14.20 15.88
C ASP A 38 -11.68 -13.35 15.82
N LEU A 39 -11.41 -12.77 14.65
CA LEU A 39 -10.40 -11.74 14.47
C LEU A 39 -11.10 -10.38 14.45
N VAL A 40 -10.86 -9.57 15.48
CA VAL A 40 -11.47 -8.25 15.65
C VAL A 40 -10.49 -7.19 15.23
N LEU A 41 -10.79 -6.47 14.14
CA LEU A 41 -9.90 -5.48 13.54
C LEU A 41 -10.48 -4.07 13.70
N SER A 42 -9.67 -3.14 14.16
CA SER A 42 -9.97 -1.71 14.16
C SER A 42 -9.07 -0.95 13.19
N ASN A 43 -9.44 0.29 12.88
CA ASN A 43 -8.73 1.14 11.93
C ASN A 43 -8.56 0.52 10.53
N VAL A 44 -9.50 -0.33 10.10
CA VAL A 44 -9.52 -0.86 8.73
C VAL A 44 -10.03 0.24 7.80
N PRO A 45 -9.27 0.63 6.77
CA PRO A 45 -9.69 1.75 5.90
C PRO A 45 -10.85 1.35 4.98
N HIS A 46 -11.73 2.32 4.66
CA HIS A 46 -12.86 2.13 3.76
C HIS A 46 -12.41 2.26 2.30
N LEU A 47 -11.81 1.21 1.75
CA LEU A 47 -11.21 1.19 0.42
C LEU A 47 -11.86 0.13 -0.47
N GLN A 48 -11.88 0.39 -1.78
CA GLN A 48 -12.37 -0.58 -2.75
C GLN A 48 -11.58 -1.91 -2.71
N ASP A 49 -10.28 -1.87 -2.44
CA ASP A 49 -9.45 -3.08 -2.32
C ASP A 49 -9.81 -3.90 -1.06
N VAL A 50 -10.19 -3.24 0.05
CA VAL A 50 -10.72 -3.92 1.25
C VAL A 50 -12.05 -4.60 0.97
N VAL A 51 -12.97 -3.92 0.27
CA VAL A 51 -14.25 -4.50 -0.16
C VAL A 51 -14.01 -5.72 -1.06
N THR A 52 -13.04 -5.64 -1.97
CA THR A 52 -12.73 -6.73 -2.90
C THR A 52 -12.18 -7.96 -2.17
N ILE A 53 -11.21 -7.80 -1.26
CA ILE A 53 -10.63 -8.93 -0.52
C ILE A 53 -11.63 -9.58 0.44
N THR A 54 -12.44 -8.78 1.13
CA THR A 54 -13.48 -9.32 2.02
C THR A 54 -14.55 -10.08 1.24
N LYS A 55 -14.95 -9.59 0.06
CA LYS A 55 -15.86 -10.29 -0.84
C LYS A 55 -15.26 -11.61 -1.33
N LEU A 56 -13.97 -11.62 -1.72
CA LEU A 56 -13.27 -12.82 -2.12
C LEU A 56 -13.30 -13.88 -1.01
N MET A 57 -12.91 -13.49 0.20
CA MET A 57 -12.85 -14.41 1.34
C MET A 57 -14.26 -14.86 1.78
N SER A 58 -15.27 -14.00 1.67
CA SER A 58 -16.66 -14.37 1.98
C SER A 58 -17.19 -15.45 1.02
N GLN A 59 -16.76 -15.47 -0.25
CA GLN A 59 -17.11 -16.55 -1.18
C GLN A 59 -16.46 -17.89 -0.81
N MET A 60 -15.37 -17.86 -0.06
CA MET A 60 -14.74 -19.07 0.49
C MET A 60 -15.45 -19.61 1.73
N GLY A 61 -16.31 -18.79 2.36
CA GLY A 61 -17.03 -19.08 3.60
C GLY A 61 -16.56 -18.29 4.83
N LEU A 62 -15.62 -17.34 4.67
CA LEU A 62 -15.25 -16.45 5.77
C LEU A 62 -16.45 -15.55 6.10
N ARG A 63 -16.84 -15.52 7.37
CA ARG A 63 -17.86 -14.59 7.87
C ARG A 63 -17.23 -13.24 8.15
N VAL A 64 -17.85 -12.18 7.63
CA VAL A 64 -17.44 -10.80 7.84
C VAL A 64 -18.60 -10.04 8.47
N ARG A 65 -18.36 -9.39 9.60
CA ARG A 65 -19.35 -8.58 10.33
C ARG A 65 -18.76 -7.23 10.67
N GLU A 66 -19.53 -6.17 10.48
CA GLU A 66 -19.22 -4.85 11.02
C GLU A 66 -19.80 -4.75 12.45
N ASN A 67 -19.02 -4.24 13.37
CA ASN A 67 -19.39 -3.96 14.76
C ASN A 67 -18.91 -2.55 15.15
N GLY A 68 -19.71 -1.55 14.87
CA GLY A 68 -19.30 -0.15 14.98
C GLY A 68 -18.16 0.18 14.03
N GLU A 69 -17.04 0.65 14.55
CA GLU A 69 -15.83 0.93 13.78
C GLU A 69 -14.90 -0.29 13.60
N GLN A 70 -15.33 -1.45 14.10
CA GLN A 70 -14.57 -2.69 14.02
C GLN A 70 -15.10 -3.60 12.92
N LEU A 71 -14.19 -4.34 12.30
CA LEU A 71 -14.49 -5.43 11.39
C LEU A 71 -14.16 -6.75 12.08
N VAL A 72 -15.14 -7.65 12.18
CA VAL A 72 -14.97 -8.98 12.79
C VAL A 72 -14.97 -10.04 11.70
N LEU A 73 -13.90 -10.82 11.63
CA LEU A 73 -13.73 -11.94 10.70
C LEU A 73 -13.79 -13.25 11.46
N ASN A 74 -14.47 -14.25 10.91
CA ASN A 74 -14.52 -15.59 11.46
C ASN A 74 -14.41 -16.66 10.37
N GLY A 75 -13.36 -17.47 10.46
CA GLY A 75 -13.01 -18.49 9.46
C GLY A 75 -13.56 -19.89 9.76
N ASN A 76 -14.56 -20.04 10.62
CA ASN A 76 -15.09 -21.37 11.01
C ASN A 76 -15.78 -22.11 9.86
N ASP A 77 -16.41 -21.39 8.92
CA ASP A 77 -17.25 -21.97 7.88
C ASP A 77 -16.58 -22.01 6.49
N ILE A 78 -15.27 -21.86 6.43
CA ILE A 78 -14.54 -21.92 5.16
C ILE A 78 -14.59 -23.35 4.60
N THR A 79 -15.22 -23.50 3.45
CA THR A 79 -15.42 -24.78 2.78
C THR A 79 -14.80 -24.86 1.39
N ARG A 80 -14.44 -23.72 0.80
CA ARG A 80 -13.92 -23.63 -0.56
C ARG A 80 -12.60 -22.84 -0.59
N PRO A 81 -11.44 -23.50 -0.51
CA PRO A 81 -10.14 -22.85 -0.60
C PRO A 81 -9.78 -22.46 -2.05
N GLU A 82 -10.65 -21.69 -2.70
CA GLU A 82 -10.53 -21.28 -4.09
C GLU A 82 -10.71 -19.77 -4.27
N ALA A 83 -9.80 -19.13 -4.98
CA ALA A 83 -9.85 -17.72 -5.37
C ALA A 83 -10.06 -17.61 -6.90
N PRO A 84 -11.29 -17.30 -7.36
CA PRO A 84 -11.64 -17.31 -8.78
C PRO A 84 -11.09 -16.09 -9.52
N TYR A 85 -10.82 -16.24 -10.82
CA TYR A 85 -10.28 -15.21 -11.70
C TYR A 85 -11.04 -13.88 -11.64
N GLU A 86 -12.38 -13.90 -11.62
CA GLU A 86 -13.21 -12.70 -11.66
C GLU A 86 -12.93 -11.70 -10.51
N LEU A 87 -12.52 -12.18 -9.35
CA LEU A 87 -12.14 -11.33 -8.21
C LEU A 87 -10.64 -11.07 -8.16
N VAL A 88 -9.80 -12.05 -8.50
CA VAL A 88 -8.35 -11.92 -8.47
C VAL A 88 -7.85 -10.94 -9.53
N LYS A 89 -8.45 -10.92 -10.73
CA LYS A 89 -8.05 -10.03 -11.82
C LYS A 89 -8.11 -8.55 -11.48
N THR A 90 -8.97 -8.16 -10.54
CA THR A 90 -9.20 -6.76 -10.18
C THR A 90 -8.23 -6.27 -9.09
N MET A 91 -7.63 -7.21 -8.35
CA MET A 91 -6.74 -6.87 -7.24
C MET A 91 -5.63 -7.91 -7.08
N ARG A 92 -4.41 -7.50 -7.39
CA ARG A 92 -3.24 -8.36 -7.36
C ARG A 92 -2.92 -8.95 -5.98
N ALA A 93 -3.21 -8.20 -4.90
CA ALA A 93 -3.02 -8.64 -3.51
C ALA A 93 -3.87 -9.89 -3.16
N SER A 94 -4.82 -10.29 -4.00
CA SER A 94 -5.57 -11.53 -3.84
C SER A 94 -4.69 -12.78 -3.78
N ILE A 95 -3.44 -12.74 -4.25
CA ILE A 95 -2.46 -13.81 -4.10
C ILE A 95 -2.14 -14.13 -2.63
N LEU A 96 -2.36 -13.18 -1.71
CA LEU A 96 -2.11 -13.34 -0.27
C LEU A 96 -2.98 -14.42 0.39
N VAL A 97 -4.04 -14.88 -0.25
CA VAL A 97 -4.84 -16.00 0.28
C VAL A 97 -4.16 -17.35 0.09
N LEU A 98 -3.16 -17.46 -0.81
CA LEU A 98 -2.53 -18.74 -1.17
C LEU A 98 -1.86 -19.42 0.02
N GLY A 99 -0.99 -18.70 0.75
CA GLY A 99 -0.29 -19.24 1.92
C GLY A 99 -1.23 -19.68 3.03
N PRO A 100 -2.14 -18.82 3.52
CA PRO A 100 -3.13 -19.16 4.54
C PRO A 100 -4.01 -20.35 4.17
N LEU A 101 -4.54 -20.40 2.95
CA LEU A 101 -5.38 -21.51 2.50
C LEU A 101 -4.60 -22.83 2.48
N LEU A 102 -3.40 -22.82 1.91
CA LEU A 102 -2.56 -24.03 1.86
C LEU A 102 -2.14 -24.48 3.25
N ALA A 103 -1.74 -23.56 4.13
CA ALA A 103 -1.28 -23.88 5.48
C ALA A 103 -2.39 -24.48 6.35
N ARG A 104 -3.61 -23.95 6.26
CA ARG A 104 -4.72 -24.41 7.10
C ARG A 104 -5.50 -25.57 6.51
N PHE A 105 -5.73 -25.58 5.20
CA PHE A 105 -6.61 -26.56 4.54
C PHE A 105 -5.87 -27.62 3.75
N GLY A 106 -4.54 -27.52 3.63
CA GLY A 106 -3.71 -28.46 2.87
C GLY A 106 -3.90 -28.41 1.35
N GLN A 107 -4.73 -27.48 0.87
CA GLN A 107 -4.97 -27.24 -0.55
C GLN A 107 -5.38 -25.80 -0.81
N ALA A 108 -5.05 -25.30 -1.99
CA ALA A 108 -5.50 -24.01 -2.47
C ALA A 108 -5.54 -23.99 -4.00
N LYS A 109 -6.55 -23.33 -4.55
CA LYS A 109 -6.66 -23.05 -5.98
C LYS A 109 -6.84 -21.54 -6.14
N VAL A 110 -5.82 -20.87 -6.62
CA VAL A 110 -5.79 -19.41 -6.72
C VAL A 110 -5.51 -19.00 -8.16
N SER A 111 -6.37 -18.18 -8.74
CA SER A 111 -6.09 -17.62 -10.06
C SER A 111 -4.78 -16.82 -10.05
N LEU A 112 -4.01 -16.93 -11.12
CA LEU A 112 -2.89 -16.01 -11.33
C LEU A 112 -3.41 -14.59 -11.39
N PRO A 113 -2.78 -13.65 -10.67
CA PRO A 113 -3.17 -12.25 -10.76
C PRO A 113 -2.87 -11.71 -12.17
N GLY A 114 -3.77 -10.89 -12.69
CA GLY A 114 -3.59 -10.21 -13.99
C GLY A 114 -2.36 -9.31 -14.01
N GLY A 115 -2.00 -8.82 -15.19
CA GLY A 115 -0.93 -7.85 -15.37
C GLY A 115 -1.14 -6.59 -14.53
N CYS A 116 -0.05 -5.91 -14.19
CA CYS A 116 -0.07 -4.63 -13.50
C CYS A 116 0.42 -3.53 -14.44
N ALA A 117 -0.27 -2.40 -14.48
CA ALA A 117 0.10 -1.28 -15.34
C ALA A 117 1.50 -0.71 -15.03
N ILE A 118 1.93 -0.77 -13.75
CA ILE A 118 3.21 -0.21 -13.30
C ILE A 118 4.42 -1.15 -13.48
N GLY A 119 4.21 -2.42 -13.86
CA GLY A 119 5.31 -3.33 -14.12
C GLY A 119 5.06 -4.80 -13.78
N SER A 120 6.04 -5.64 -14.08
CA SER A 120 6.04 -7.05 -13.78
C SER A 120 6.13 -7.31 -12.27
N ARG A 121 5.27 -8.18 -11.77
CA ARG A 121 5.26 -8.63 -10.38
C ARG A 121 5.06 -10.14 -10.34
N PRO A 122 6.09 -10.90 -10.63
CA PRO A 122 5.99 -12.36 -10.67
C PRO A 122 5.62 -12.93 -9.32
N VAL A 123 4.87 -14.02 -9.31
CA VAL A 123 4.49 -14.76 -8.08
C VAL A 123 5.42 -15.94 -7.80
N ASP A 124 6.54 -16.02 -8.53
CA ASP A 124 7.51 -17.11 -8.45
C ASP A 124 8.12 -17.26 -7.05
N GLN A 125 8.38 -16.15 -6.35
CA GLN A 125 8.91 -16.19 -4.98
C GLN A 125 7.93 -16.81 -3.99
N HIS A 126 6.62 -16.54 -4.15
CA HIS A 126 5.57 -17.21 -3.37
C HIS A 126 5.58 -18.72 -3.62
N ILE A 127 5.63 -19.13 -4.89
CA ILE A 127 5.61 -20.54 -5.31
C ILE A 127 6.86 -21.26 -4.83
N LYS A 128 8.07 -20.72 -5.10
CA LYS A 128 9.34 -21.29 -4.66
C LYS A 128 9.41 -21.48 -3.15
N GLY A 129 8.98 -20.46 -2.38
CA GLY A 129 8.97 -20.53 -0.93
C GLY A 129 8.03 -21.62 -0.41
N LEU A 130 6.81 -21.72 -0.92
CA LEU A 130 5.86 -22.78 -0.54
C LEU A 130 6.33 -24.17 -0.97
N GLN A 131 6.96 -24.31 -2.14
CA GLN A 131 7.58 -25.56 -2.58
C GLN A 131 8.73 -25.99 -1.66
N SER A 132 9.56 -25.05 -1.19
CA SER A 132 10.60 -25.32 -0.20
C SER A 132 10.02 -25.82 1.12
N MET A 133 8.78 -25.46 1.46
CA MET A 133 8.02 -25.95 2.60
C MET A 133 7.31 -27.29 2.32
N GLY A 134 7.56 -27.93 1.19
CA GLY A 134 7.02 -29.24 0.81
C GLY A 134 5.67 -29.20 0.09
N ALA A 135 5.23 -28.06 -0.42
CA ALA A 135 4.04 -27.98 -1.24
C ALA A 135 4.27 -28.52 -2.65
N GLU A 136 3.29 -29.26 -3.14
CA GLU A 136 3.18 -29.64 -4.56
C GLU A 136 2.39 -28.54 -5.27
N ILE A 137 3.03 -27.83 -6.20
CA ILE A 137 2.42 -26.70 -6.89
C ILE A 137 2.59 -26.87 -8.40
N HIS A 138 1.50 -26.72 -9.14
CA HIS A 138 1.50 -26.61 -10.59
C HIS A 138 0.57 -25.50 -11.05
N ILE A 139 0.83 -24.99 -12.24
CA ILE A 139 0.00 -23.95 -12.87
C ILE A 139 -0.72 -24.59 -14.04
N GLU A 140 -2.04 -24.50 -14.04
CA GLU A 140 -2.90 -25.03 -15.09
C GLU A 140 -4.06 -24.08 -15.37
N ALA A 141 -4.32 -23.81 -16.64
CA ALA A 141 -5.43 -22.95 -17.10
C ALA A 141 -5.48 -21.57 -16.39
N GLY A 142 -4.32 -20.99 -16.06
CA GLY A 142 -4.22 -19.69 -15.38
C GLY A 142 -4.46 -19.75 -13.87
N TYR A 143 -4.48 -20.95 -13.26
CA TYR A 143 -4.60 -21.15 -11.83
C TYR A 143 -3.37 -21.79 -11.23
N ILE A 144 -3.02 -21.36 -10.03
CA ILE A 144 -2.06 -22.01 -9.15
C ILE A 144 -2.83 -23.09 -8.37
N HIS A 145 -2.48 -24.34 -8.57
CA HIS A 145 -2.96 -25.48 -7.79
C HIS A 145 -1.89 -25.89 -6.81
N ALA A 146 -2.18 -25.78 -5.52
CA ALA A 146 -1.24 -26.09 -4.45
C ALA A 146 -1.82 -27.12 -3.50
N LYS A 147 -0.99 -28.12 -3.10
CA LYS A 147 -1.34 -29.15 -2.14
C LYS A 147 -0.18 -29.43 -1.20
N ALA A 148 -0.48 -29.68 0.07
CA ALA A 148 0.47 -30.19 1.07
C ALA A 148 -0.32 -30.90 2.16
N LYS A 149 0.12 -32.06 2.63
CA LYS A 149 -0.51 -32.69 3.80
C LYS A 149 -0.43 -31.78 5.02
N ARG A 150 0.73 -31.22 5.26
CA ARG A 150 1.07 -30.12 6.18
C ARG A 150 2.37 -29.50 5.67
N LEU A 151 2.46 -28.19 5.64
CA LEU A 151 3.70 -27.49 5.31
C LEU A 151 4.75 -27.80 6.38
N LYS A 152 6.00 -27.88 5.98
CA LYS A 152 7.16 -28.12 6.86
C LYS A 152 7.98 -26.87 6.95
N GLY A 153 8.56 -26.64 8.12
CA GLY A 153 9.56 -25.60 8.32
C GLY A 153 10.74 -25.77 7.34
N ALA A 154 11.22 -24.66 6.82
CA ALA A 154 12.29 -24.65 5.84
C ALA A 154 13.14 -23.38 5.95
N ARG A 155 14.39 -23.44 5.48
CA ARG A 155 15.15 -22.22 5.22
C ARG A 155 14.83 -21.73 3.82
N ILE A 156 14.29 -20.50 3.74
CA ILE A 156 13.87 -19.85 2.49
C ILE A 156 14.69 -18.58 2.33
N VAL A 157 15.39 -18.47 1.21
CA VAL A 157 16.07 -17.24 0.79
C VAL A 157 15.38 -16.74 -0.46
N THR A 158 14.77 -15.57 -0.41
CA THR A 158 14.13 -14.99 -1.59
C THR A 158 15.17 -14.38 -2.53
N ASP A 159 15.02 -14.58 -3.85
CA ASP A 159 15.94 -14.05 -4.86
C ASP A 159 15.87 -12.51 -4.92
N MET A 160 14.73 -11.94 -4.57
CA MET A 160 14.47 -10.51 -4.47
C MET A 160 13.58 -10.21 -3.28
N ILE A 161 13.71 -9.01 -2.71
CA ILE A 161 12.81 -8.54 -1.66
C ILE A 161 11.40 -8.39 -2.23
N THR A 162 10.44 -9.05 -1.61
CA THR A 162 9.02 -9.01 -2.00
C THR A 162 8.14 -8.86 -0.78
N VAL A 163 7.36 -7.80 -0.71
CA VAL A 163 6.44 -7.53 0.41
C VAL A 163 5.38 -8.62 0.50
N THR A 164 4.58 -8.81 -0.54
CA THR A 164 3.52 -9.82 -0.56
C THR A 164 4.04 -11.25 -0.49
N GLY A 165 5.24 -11.52 -1.01
CA GLY A 165 5.91 -12.82 -0.88
C GLY A 165 6.27 -13.09 0.58
N THR A 166 6.88 -12.13 1.26
CA THR A 166 7.20 -12.22 2.69
C THR A 166 5.93 -12.43 3.52
N GLU A 167 4.88 -11.66 3.31
CA GLU A 167 3.61 -11.76 4.02
C GLU A 167 2.95 -13.14 3.83
N ASN A 168 2.93 -13.63 2.60
CA ASN A 168 2.34 -14.91 2.26
C ASN A 168 3.09 -16.09 2.91
N LEU A 169 4.44 -16.06 2.83
CA LEU A 169 5.29 -17.08 3.44
C LEU A 169 5.27 -17.01 4.97
N LEU A 170 5.20 -15.82 5.55
CA LEU A 170 5.06 -15.61 6.99
C LEU A 170 3.76 -16.24 7.52
N MET A 171 2.63 -16.00 6.85
CA MET A 171 1.33 -16.61 7.18
C MET A 171 1.37 -18.14 7.02
N ALA A 172 2.00 -18.65 5.97
CA ALA A 172 2.13 -20.08 5.74
C ALA A 172 3.00 -20.75 6.81
N ALA A 173 4.13 -20.13 7.18
CA ALA A 173 5.06 -20.64 8.17
C ALA A 173 4.46 -20.71 9.58
N ALA A 174 3.51 -19.84 9.91
CA ALA A 174 2.86 -19.80 11.22
C ALA A 174 2.18 -21.12 11.61
N LEU A 175 1.70 -21.91 10.63
CA LEU A 175 1.04 -23.22 10.84
C LEU A 175 1.90 -24.41 10.35
N ALA A 176 3.12 -24.18 9.88
CA ALA A 176 4.00 -25.24 9.41
C ALA A 176 4.46 -26.14 10.54
N ASP A 177 4.93 -27.33 10.21
CA ASP A 177 5.56 -28.26 11.15
C ASP A 177 7.06 -27.96 11.24
N GLY A 178 7.53 -27.48 12.40
CA GLY A 178 8.89 -27.10 12.64
C GLY A 178 9.21 -25.62 12.44
N GLU A 179 10.49 -25.31 12.30
CA GLU A 179 11.02 -23.95 12.18
C GLU A 179 11.19 -23.53 10.73
N THR A 180 10.74 -22.33 10.40
CA THR A 180 11.03 -21.67 9.12
C THR A 180 11.94 -20.47 9.36
N VAL A 181 13.00 -20.37 8.56
CA VAL A 181 13.88 -19.21 8.51
C VAL A 181 13.68 -18.54 7.15
N LEU A 182 13.16 -17.34 7.15
CA LEU A 182 12.96 -16.53 5.95
C LEU A 182 14.02 -15.43 5.91
N GLU A 183 14.92 -15.52 4.93
CA GLU A 183 15.99 -14.56 4.70
C GLU A 183 15.70 -13.68 3.48
N ASN A 184 16.28 -12.49 3.46
CA ASN A 184 15.98 -11.45 2.48
C ASN A 184 14.50 -11.03 2.51
N ALA A 185 13.90 -11.06 3.69
CA ALA A 185 12.51 -10.68 3.93
C ALA A 185 12.31 -9.17 3.75
N ALA A 186 11.12 -8.78 3.30
CA ALA A 186 10.70 -7.39 3.28
C ALA A 186 10.57 -6.85 4.72
N ARG A 187 10.97 -5.59 4.91
CA ARG A 187 11.07 -4.95 6.22
C ARG A 187 10.05 -3.83 6.41
N GLU A 188 9.16 -3.64 5.48
CA GLU A 188 8.11 -2.63 5.53
C GLU A 188 7.32 -2.73 6.83
N PRO A 189 6.93 -1.59 7.44
CA PRO A 189 6.14 -1.56 8.68
C PRO A 189 4.87 -2.40 8.60
N GLU A 190 4.28 -2.51 7.43
CA GLU A 190 3.08 -3.30 7.15
C GLU A 190 3.33 -4.81 7.32
N VAL A 191 4.52 -5.29 6.97
CA VAL A 191 4.95 -6.68 7.23
C VAL A 191 5.10 -6.92 8.73
N GLY A 192 5.70 -5.96 9.43
CA GLY A 192 5.82 -5.98 10.90
C GLY A 192 4.45 -6.01 11.58
N ASP A 193 3.48 -5.24 11.07
CA ASP A 193 2.13 -5.19 11.59
C ASP A 193 1.40 -6.55 11.48
N LEU A 194 1.50 -7.20 10.31
CA LEU A 194 1.04 -8.57 10.13
C LEU A 194 1.71 -9.54 11.11
N ALA A 195 3.03 -9.45 11.27
CA ALA A 195 3.77 -10.34 12.18
C ALA A 195 3.30 -10.15 13.64
N HIS A 196 3.08 -8.91 14.08
CA HIS A 196 2.55 -8.63 15.42
C HIS A 196 1.12 -9.19 15.61
N LEU A 197 0.26 -9.09 14.59
CA LEU A 197 -1.04 -9.75 14.63
C LEU A 197 -0.88 -11.27 14.78
N LEU A 198 -0.06 -11.92 13.96
CA LEU A 198 0.17 -13.37 14.03
C LEU A 198 0.68 -13.80 15.41
N VAL A 199 1.55 -13.00 16.05
CA VAL A 199 2.01 -13.25 17.43
C VAL A 199 0.83 -13.17 18.41
N LYS A 200 -0.05 -12.16 18.30
CA LYS A 200 -1.28 -12.08 19.10
C LYS A 200 -2.20 -13.29 18.87
N MET A 201 -2.19 -13.88 17.69
CA MET A 201 -2.94 -15.09 17.36
C MET A 201 -2.27 -16.38 17.86
N GLY A 202 -1.08 -16.28 18.47
CA GLY A 202 -0.35 -17.40 19.06
C GLY A 202 0.86 -17.91 18.23
N ALA A 203 1.21 -17.25 17.13
CA ALA A 203 2.43 -17.56 16.39
C ALA A 203 3.68 -17.17 17.18
N LYS A 204 4.79 -17.87 16.92
CA LYS A 204 6.10 -17.63 17.51
C LYS A 204 7.04 -17.11 16.43
N ILE A 205 7.31 -15.80 16.46
CA ILE A 205 8.06 -15.10 15.42
C ILE A 205 9.16 -14.26 16.06
N GLU A 206 10.39 -14.41 15.59
CA GLU A 206 11.55 -13.60 15.96
C GLU A 206 12.05 -12.82 14.74
N GLY A 207 12.78 -11.72 14.98
CA GLY A 207 13.38 -10.90 13.94
C GLY A 207 12.42 -9.95 13.23
N ILE A 208 11.25 -9.64 13.80
CA ILE A 208 10.26 -8.70 13.22
C ILE A 208 10.93 -7.36 12.94
N GLY A 209 10.74 -6.84 11.72
CA GLY A 209 11.35 -5.59 11.24
C GLY A 209 12.77 -5.74 10.70
N THR A 210 13.33 -6.96 10.69
CA THR A 210 14.62 -7.27 10.07
C THR A 210 14.43 -8.04 8.75
N ASP A 211 15.50 -8.23 8.01
CA ASP A 211 15.53 -9.02 6.78
C ASP A 211 15.61 -10.54 7.03
N ARG A 212 15.63 -10.95 8.30
CA ARG A 212 15.64 -12.36 8.70
C ARG A 212 14.57 -12.62 9.74
N LEU A 213 13.55 -13.40 9.35
CA LEU A 213 12.47 -13.84 10.23
C LEU A 213 12.66 -15.31 10.59
N VAL A 214 12.45 -15.64 11.86
CA VAL A 214 12.43 -17.03 12.35
C VAL A 214 11.06 -17.32 12.90
N ILE A 215 10.38 -18.28 12.31
CA ILE A 215 8.99 -18.63 12.62
C ILE A 215 8.97 -20.08 13.11
N GLN A 216 8.60 -20.27 14.36
CA GLN A 216 8.29 -21.61 14.89
C GLN A 216 6.81 -21.88 14.64
N GLY A 217 6.50 -22.81 13.74
CA GLY A 217 5.13 -23.15 13.42
C GLY A 217 4.37 -23.76 14.60
N VAL A 218 3.08 -23.51 14.66
CA VAL A 218 2.18 -24.03 15.69
C VAL A 218 1.06 -24.87 15.05
N GLU A 219 0.39 -25.70 15.85
CA GLU A 219 -0.69 -26.54 15.31
C GLU A 219 -1.96 -25.75 15.01
N LYS A 220 -2.24 -24.68 15.78
CA LYS A 220 -3.44 -23.88 15.66
C LYS A 220 -3.17 -22.44 16.10
N LEU A 221 -3.77 -21.50 15.38
CA LEU A 221 -3.88 -20.10 15.77
C LEU A 221 -5.28 -19.81 16.30
N HIS A 222 -5.39 -18.86 17.23
CA HIS A 222 -6.66 -18.43 17.81
C HIS A 222 -7.06 -17.02 17.31
N GLY A 223 -8.27 -16.58 17.65
CA GLY A 223 -8.73 -15.22 17.43
C GLY A 223 -7.92 -14.20 18.20
N ALA A 224 -7.93 -12.96 17.72
CA ALA A 224 -7.22 -11.86 18.37
C ALA A 224 -7.88 -10.51 18.06
N GLU A 225 -7.50 -9.48 18.82
CA GLU A 225 -7.83 -8.09 18.54
C GLU A 225 -6.60 -7.35 18.03
N HIS A 226 -6.78 -6.57 16.97
CA HIS A 226 -5.68 -5.83 16.37
C HIS A 226 -6.15 -4.51 15.75
N GLU A 227 -5.35 -3.47 15.95
CA GLU A 227 -5.53 -2.19 15.27
C GLU A 227 -4.53 -2.10 14.11
N VAL A 228 -5.03 -1.88 12.90
CA VAL A 228 -4.21 -1.69 11.70
C VAL A 228 -3.39 -0.41 11.83
N ILE A 229 -2.09 -0.47 11.56
CA ILE A 229 -1.21 0.71 11.62
C ILE A 229 -1.68 1.82 10.68
N ALA A 230 -1.29 3.06 10.99
CA ALA A 230 -1.55 4.22 10.14
C ALA A 230 -0.94 4.07 8.74
N ASP A 231 -1.64 4.59 7.73
CA ASP A 231 -1.12 4.59 6.36
C ASP A 231 -0.04 5.66 6.18
N ARG A 232 1.23 5.23 6.19
CA ARG A 232 2.38 6.11 5.95
C ARG A 232 2.38 6.75 4.56
N ILE A 233 1.75 6.11 3.57
CA ILE A 233 1.67 6.64 2.22
C ILE A 233 0.58 7.72 2.12
N GLU A 234 -0.56 7.52 2.78
CA GLU A 234 -1.56 8.59 2.95
C GLU A 234 -0.94 9.77 3.68
N THR A 235 -0.24 9.52 4.81
CA THR A 235 0.51 10.54 5.56
C THR A 235 1.43 11.34 4.63
N GLY A 236 2.33 10.68 3.91
CA GLY A 236 3.26 11.33 2.99
C GLY A 236 2.57 12.08 1.86
N THR A 237 1.45 11.59 1.37
CA THR A 237 0.66 12.23 0.32
C THR A 237 0.06 13.56 0.79
N PHE A 238 -0.52 13.60 2.00
CA PHE A 238 -1.03 14.85 2.59
C PHE A 238 0.11 15.84 2.88
N LEU A 239 1.25 15.34 3.38
CA LEU A 239 2.44 16.19 3.58
C LEU A 239 2.93 16.82 2.26
N CYS A 240 2.97 16.04 1.16
CA CYS A 240 3.29 16.55 -0.17
C CYS A 240 2.27 17.57 -0.67
N ALA A 241 0.96 17.36 -0.41
CA ALA A 241 -0.08 18.31 -0.79
C ALA A 241 0.13 19.67 -0.11
N VAL A 242 0.43 19.68 1.19
CA VAL A 242 0.73 20.91 1.94
C VAL A 242 2.04 21.55 1.47
N ALA A 243 3.08 20.76 1.19
CA ALA A 243 4.35 21.28 0.68
C ALA A 243 4.18 21.93 -0.71
N ALA A 244 3.31 21.39 -1.57
CA ALA A 244 3.05 21.92 -2.91
C ALA A 244 2.19 23.18 -2.91
N THR A 245 1.20 23.29 -2.01
CA THR A 245 0.23 24.40 -1.97
C THR A 245 0.64 25.51 -0.97
N GLY A 246 1.58 25.20 -0.07
CA GLY A 246 1.84 25.97 1.13
C GLY A 246 0.77 25.76 2.20
N GLY A 247 1.09 26.04 3.43
CA GLY A 247 0.14 25.93 4.52
C GLY A 247 0.71 25.45 5.85
N ASP A 248 -0.18 25.06 6.75
CA ASP A 248 0.11 24.61 8.11
C ASP A 248 -0.95 23.56 8.52
N VAL A 249 -0.58 22.30 8.53
CA VAL A 249 -1.49 21.17 8.79
C VAL A 249 -0.88 20.20 9.79
N THR A 250 -1.70 19.74 10.73
CA THR A 250 -1.36 18.64 11.63
C THR A 250 -2.08 17.37 11.21
N LEU A 251 -1.31 16.30 11.03
CA LEU A 251 -1.81 14.97 10.71
C LEU A 251 -1.83 14.15 12.01
N HIS A 252 -2.98 13.62 12.38
CA HIS A 252 -3.20 12.82 13.59
C HIS A 252 -3.26 11.33 13.28
N ARG A 253 -3.04 10.49 14.30
CA ARG A 253 -2.99 9.03 14.22
C ARG A 253 -1.95 8.55 13.21
N THR A 254 -0.77 9.16 13.23
CA THR A 254 0.37 8.77 12.38
C THR A 254 1.68 8.96 13.12
N ARG A 255 2.73 8.25 12.70
CA ARG A 255 4.04 8.27 13.36
C ARG A 255 5.15 8.58 12.37
N ALA A 256 6.03 9.49 12.74
CA ALA A 256 7.15 9.91 11.90
C ALA A 256 8.08 8.74 11.53
N GLY A 257 8.41 7.87 12.48
CA GLY A 257 9.30 6.71 12.25
C GLY A 257 8.83 5.68 11.21
N LEU A 258 7.60 5.81 10.68
CA LEU A 258 7.11 4.95 9.59
C LEU A 258 7.55 5.40 8.20
N LEU A 259 8.03 6.68 8.05
CA LEU A 259 8.31 7.28 6.75
C LEU A 259 9.51 8.25 6.77
N ASP A 260 10.52 7.98 7.55
CA ASP A 260 11.69 8.85 7.76
C ASP A 260 12.32 9.33 6.44
N ALA A 261 12.54 8.44 5.47
CA ALA A 261 13.13 8.81 4.18
C ALA A 261 12.31 9.87 3.41
N ALA A 262 10.98 9.81 3.49
CA ALA A 262 10.11 10.81 2.88
C ALA A 262 10.12 12.13 3.67
N LEU A 263 10.13 12.07 5.01
CA LEU A 263 10.22 13.26 5.86
C LEU A 263 11.55 14.01 5.66
N ASP A 264 12.65 13.30 5.49
CA ASP A 264 13.95 13.90 5.22
C ASP A 264 13.95 14.65 3.88
N LYS A 265 13.33 14.09 2.85
CA LYS A 265 13.16 14.76 1.55
C LYS A 265 12.25 15.99 1.64
N LEU A 266 11.21 15.97 2.46
CA LEU A 266 10.38 17.16 2.71
C LEU A 266 11.15 18.26 3.46
N ARG A 267 12.02 17.91 4.42
CA ARG A 267 12.91 18.88 5.09
C ARG A 267 13.91 19.48 4.10
N GLU A 268 14.50 18.65 3.24
CA GLU A 268 15.39 19.08 2.16
C GLU A 268 14.68 20.04 1.19
N ALA A 269 13.40 19.79 0.89
CA ALA A 269 12.55 20.67 0.08
C ALA A 269 12.20 21.99 0.77
N GLY A 270 12.48 22.13 2.07
CA GLY A 270 12.29 23.36 2.84
C GLY A 270 11.05 23.34 3.75
N ALA A 271 10.39 22.22 3.93
CA ALA A 271 9.29 22.07 4.88
C ALA A 271 9.80 22.07 6.33
N ILE A 272 9.07 22.71 7.23
CA ILE A 272 9.28 22.62 8.67
C ILE A 272 8.37 21.51 9.19
N LEU A 273 8.98 20.45 9.73
CA LEU A 273 8.29 19.29 10.27
C LEU A 273 8.53 19.18 11.77
N THR A 274 7.44 19.06 12.52
CA THR A 274 7.46 18.70 13.94
C THR A 274 6.57 17.48 14.15
N SER A 275 6.88 16.64 15.13
CA SER A 275 6.10 15.42 15.39
C SER A 275 6.06 15.09 16.87
N GLY A 276 5.00 14.42 17.28
CA GLY A 276 4.86 13.76 18.57
C GLY A 276 4.78 12.25 18.40
N GLU A 277 4.18 11.59 19.38
CA GLU A 277 4.06 10.13 19.40
C GLU A 277 3.12 9.62 18.27
N ASP A 278 2.00 10.34 18.04
CA ASP A 278 0.92 9.93 17.13
C ASP A 278 0.47 11.05 16.17
N TRP A 279 1.30 12.07 15.96
CA TRP A 279 1.01 13.19 15.04
C TRP A 279 2.26 13.73 14.36
N ILE A 280 2.05 14.34 13.19
CA ILE A 280 3.07 15.08 12.42
C ILE A 280 2.44 16.38 11.96
N ARG A 281 3.13 17.51 12.20
CA ARG A 281 2.76 18.83 11.67
C ARG A 281 3.74 19.25 10.60
N ILE A 282 3.22 19.78 9.50
CA ILE A 282 3.99 20.37 8.42
C ILE A 282 3.63 21.84 8.25
N GLN A 283 4.65 22.66 8.09
CA GLN A 283 4.53 24.06 7.72
C GLN A 283 5.35 24.33 6.46
N MET A 284 4.73 24.96 5.46
CA MET A 284 5.41 25.36 4.21
C MET A 284 4.98 26.77 3.84
N ALA A 285 5.90 27.72 3.99
CA ALA A 285 5.63 29.14 3.72
C ALA A 285 6.18 29.61 2.36
N ARG A 286 7.16 28.90 1.81
CA ARG A 286 7.90 29.26 0.59
C ARG A 286 7.70 28.22 -0.49
N ARG A 287 8.08 28.57 -1.72
CA ARG A 287 8.20 27.62 -2.83
C ARG A 287 9.17 26.50 -2.42
N PRO A 288 8.86 25.22 -2.69
CA PRO A 288 9.75 24.11 -2.38
C PRO A 288 11.05 24.18 -3.20
N LYS A 289 12.11 23.59 -2.68
CA LYS A 289 13.35 23.33 -3.43
C LYS A 289 13.26 21.97 -4.07
N ALA A 290 13.85 21.81 -5.27
CA ALA A 290 13.92 20.56 -5.97
C ALA A 290 14.73 19.52 -5.17
N VAL A 291 14.21 18.31 -5.03
CA VAL A 291 14.85 17.22 -4.29
C VAL A 291 14.97 15.98 -5.16
N SER A 292 16.20 15.51 -5.35
CA SER A 292 16.47 14.26 -6.06
C SER A 292 16.34 13.06 -5.12
N PHE A 293 15.82 11.96 -5.65
CA PHE A 293 15.71 10.70 -4.88
C PHE A 293 15.70 9.49 -5.81
N ARG A 294 15.96 8.35 -5.21
CA ARG A 294 15.86 7.04 -5.84
C ARG A 294 14.94 6.16 -4.99
N THR A 295 13.99 5.51 -5.62
CA THR A 295 13.15 4.54 -4.94
C THR A 295 13.95 3.29 -4.58
N THR A 296 13.77 2.78 -3.38
CA THR A 296 14.37 1.54 -2.91
C THR A 296 13.43 0.88 -1.91
N GLU A 297 13.71 -0.37 -1.57
CA GLU A 297 13.00 -1.08 -0.52
C GLU A 297 13.17 -0.39 0.83
N TYR A 298 12.22 -0.63 1.75
CA TYR A 298 12.26 -0.07 3.09
C TYR A 298 13.55 -0.47 3.84
N PRO A 299 14.22 0.46 4.56
CA PRO A 299 13.77 1.81 4.96
C PRO A 299 14.12 2.93 3.97
N GLY A 300 14.46 2.63 2.73
CA GLY A 300 14.73 3.63 1.73
C GLY A 300 13.47 4.39 1.26
N PHE A 301 13.62 5.22 0.23
CA PHE A 301 12.52 6.03 -0.28
C PHE A 301 11.48 5.15 -0.98
N PRO A 302 10.21 5.15 -0.51
CA PRO A 302 9.21 4.22 -1.01
C PRO A 302 8.73 4.58 -2.43
N THR A 303 8.67 3.58 -3.30
CA THR A 303 8.14 3.75 -4.66
C THR A 303 6.69 4.26 -4.67
N ASP A 304 5.90 3.98 -3.63
CA ASP A 304 4.53 4.47 -3.46
C ASP A 304 4.44 5.99 -3.18
N MET A 305 5.56 6.67 -2.93
CA MET A 305 5.65 8.12 -2.80
C MET A 305 6.29 8.82 -4.01
N GLN A 306 6.74 8.07 -5.01
CA GLN A 306 7.44 8.60 -6.18
C GLN A 306 6.62 9.66 -6.93
N ALA A 307 5.36 9.36 -7.25
CA ALA A 307 4.50 10.25 -8.03
C ALA A 307 4.15 11.55 -7.28
N GLN A 308 3.90 11.47 -5.97
CA GLN A 308 3.58 12.62 -5.13
C GLN A 308 4.77 13.61 -5.04
N PHE A 309 5.96 13.08 -4.81
CA PHE A 309 7.18 13.91 -4.82
C PHE A 309 7.53 14.44 -6.20
N MET A 310 7.21 13.71 -7.27
CA MET A 310 7.36 14.22 -8.62
C MET A 310 6.46 15.44 -8.85
N ALA A 311 5.20 15.39 -8.43
CA ALA A 311 4.30 16.54 -8.51
C ALA A 311 4.82 17.74 -7.71
N LEU A 312 5.38 17.50 -6.50
CA LEU A 312 6.03 18.53 -5.69
C LEU A 312 7.24 19.14 -6.42
N ASN A 313 8.10 18.31 -6.99
CA ASN A 313 9.30 18.74 -7.71
C ASN A 313 8.98 19.57 -8.97
N CYS A 314 7.84 19.31 -9.62
CA CYS A 314 7.40 20.11 -10.76
C CYS A 314 7.17 21.59 -10.42
N LEU A 315 6.87 21.90 -9.15
CA LEU A 315 6.64 23.27 -8.67
C LEU A 315 7.85 23.83 -7.90
N ALA A 316 8.88 23.03 -7.72
CA ALA A 316 10.05 23.39 -6.93
C ALA A 316 11.01 24.33 -7.66
N GLU A 317 11.90 25.00 -6.93
CA GLU A 317 13.01 25.75 -7.49
C GLU A 317 14.14 24.78 -7.86
N GLY A 318 14.57 24.78 -9.11
CA GLY A 318 15.68 23.96 -9.64
C GLY A 318 15.24 22.73 -10.42
N THR A 319 16.17 21.80 -10.59
CA THR A 319 16.00 20.54 -11.31
C THR A 319 16.29 19.38 -10.39
N SER A 320 15.49 18.32 -10.48
CA SER A 320 15.65 17.09 -9.72
C SER A 320 15.67 15.86 -10.61
N HIS A 321 16.30 14.79 -10.12
CA HIS A 321 16.35 13.47 -10.74
C HIS A 321 15.57 12.50 -9.88
N VAL A 322 14.55 11.88 -10.47
CA VAL A 322 13.70 10.88 -9.83
C VAL A 322 13.99 9.53 -10.48
N THR A 323 14.73 8.67 -9.78
CA THR A 323 15.09 7.34 -10.31
C THR A 323 14.19 6.28 -9.71
N GLU A 324 13.44 5.57 -10.55
CA GLU A 324 12.55 4.47 -10.16
C GLU A 324 13.27 3.12 -10.38
N THR A 325 13.44 2.36 -9.32
CA THR A 325 14.16 1.07 -9.37
C THR A 325 13.33 -0.14 -8.99
N ILE A 326 12.09 0.09 -8.56
CA ILE A 326 11.19 -0.99 -8.11
C ILE A 326 10.26 -1.45 -9.23
N PHE A 327 9.72 -0.50 -10.02
CA PHE A 327 8.76 -0.80 -11.08
C PHE A 327 9.11 -0.09 -12.39
N GLU A 328 9.31 -0.86 -13.45
CA GLU A 328 9.80 -0.40 -14.74
C GLU A 328 8.85 0.57 -15.46
N ASN A 329 7.53 0.49 -15.21
CA ASN A 329 6.53 1.30 -15.93
C ASN A 329 5.87 2.37 -15.02
N ARG A 330 6.56 2.84 -13.97
CA ARG A 330 5.92 3.73 -12.99
C ARG A 330 6.02 5.22 -13.31
N PHE A 331 6.13 5.59 -14.59
CA PHE A 331 6.14 6.97 -15.06
C PHE A 331 4.92 7.35 -15.92
N MET A 332 3.87 6.55 -15.95
CA MET A 332 2.69 6.81 -16.80
C MET A 332 1.99 8.14 -16.48
N HIS A 333 2.09 8.63 -15.26
CA HIS A 333 1.51 9.92 -14.83
C HIS A 333 2.27 11.14 -15.36
N VAL A 334 3.47 10.98 -15.88
CA VAL A 334 4.28 12.09 -16.42
C VAL A 334 3.55 12.83 -17.52
N GLN A 335 2.90 12.11 -18.44
CA GLN A 335 2.16 12.74 -19.53
C GLN A 335 1.00 13.59 -19.02
N GLU A 336 0.32 13.16 -17.95
CA GLU A 336 -0.78 13.90 -17.36
C GLU A 336 -0.28 15.13 -16.55
N LEU A 337 0.87 15.02 -15.87
CA LEU A 337 1.51 16.20 -15.26
C LEU A 337 1.96 17.22 -16.31
N ASN A 338 2.53 16.76 -17.46
CA ASN A 338 2.91 17.63 -18.56
C ASN A 338 1.68 18.36 -19.18
N ARG A 339 0.48 17.75 -19.16
CA ARG A 339 -0.77 18.44 -19.56
C ARG A 339 -1.12 19.63 -18.65
N LEU A 340 -0.71 19.58 -17.37
CA LEU A 340 -0.84 20.70 -16.44
C LEU A 340 0.27 21.74 -16.57
N GLY A 341 1.24 21.51 -17.44
CA GLY A 341 2.37 22.42 -17.71
C GLY A 341 3.67 22.02 -17.00
N ALA A 342 3.81 20.80 -16.51
CA ALA A 342 5.08 20.31 -15.98
C ALA A 342 6.15 20.21 -17.08
N ALA A 343 7.42 20.27 -16.67
CA ALA A 343 8.58 20.07 -17.53
C ALA A 343 9.32 18.81 -17.03
N ILE A 344 8.95 17.65 -17.57
CA ILE A 344 9.50 16.34 -17.19
C ILE A 344 9.97 15.61 -18.44
N ASP A 345 11.22 15.19 -18.44
CA ASP A 345 11.82 14.31 -19.43
C ASP A 345 12.18 12.97 -18.78
N VAL A 346 11.85 11.85 -19.42
CA VAL A 346 12.12 10.51 -18.91
C VAL A 346 13.20 9.83 -19.75
N GLU A 347 14.28 9.46 -19.11
CA GLU A 347 15.42 8.74 -19.71
C GLU A 347 15.64 7.42 -18.97
N GLY A 348 15.26 6.31 -19.59
CA GLY A 348 15.33 4.99 -18.98
C GLY A 348 14.46 4.91 -17.73
N ASN A 349 15.07 4.70 -16.57
CA ASN A 349 14.40 4.63 -15.27
C ASN A 349 14.50 5.93 -14.45
N THR A 350 14.90 7.03 -15.07
CA THR A 350 15.06 8.32 -14.37
C THR A 350 14.25 9.40 -15.07
N ALA A 351 13.44 10.12 -14.30
CA ALA A 351 12.78 11.33 -14.72
C ALA A 351 13.59 12.56 -14.29
N ILE A 352 13.85 13.45 -15.24
CA ILE A 352 14.47 14.76 -15.02
C ILE A 352 13.32 15.75 -14.91
N VAL A 353 13.14 16.34 -13.74
CA VAL A 353 12.04 17.26 -13.44
C VAL A 353 12.59 18.67 -13.26
N THR A 354 12.25 19.56 -14.17
CA THR A 354 12.57 20.98 -14.04
C THR A 354 11.36 21.73 -13.48
N GLY A 355 11.56 22.42 -12.38
CA GLY A 355 10.47 23.13 -11.70
C GLY A 355 9.93 24.30 -12.52
N VAL A 356 8.60 24.39 -12.60
CA VAL A 356 7.88 25.49 -13.25
C VAL A 356 7.28 26.43 -12.20
N GLU A 357 6.98 27.67 -12.57
CA GLU A 357 6.43 28.64 -11.62
C GLU A 357 5.00 28.29 -11.17
N LYS A 358 4.23 27.65 -12.07
CA LYS A 358 2.82 27.31 -11.83
C LYS A 358 2.36 26.20 -12.75
N PHE A 359 1.37 25.47 -12.29
CA PHE A 359 0.50 24.63 -13.12
C PHE A 359 -0.71 25.40 -13.60
N LEU A 360 -1.28 24.95 -14.72
CA LEU A 360 -2.56 25.41 -15.25
C LEU A 360 -3.56 24.25 -15.18
N GLY A 361 -4.74 24.51 -14.66
CA GLY A 361 -5.80 23.50 -14.57
C GLY A 361 -6.21 22.96 -15.92
N ALA A 362 -6.40 21.66 -16.01
CA ALA A 362 -6.83 20.96 -17.21
C ALA A 362 -7.54 19.64 -16.83
N PRO A 363 -8.33 19.04 -17.74
CA PRO A 363 -8.77 17.66 -17.58
C PRO A 363 -7.57 16.70 -17.66
N VAL A 364 -7.44 15.81 -16.67
CA VAL A 364 -6.38 14.80 -16.57
C VAL A 364 -6.99 13.46 -16.17
N MET A 365 -6.28 12.38 -16.47
CA MET A 365 -6.79 11.04 -16.31
C MET A 365 -5.89 10.23 -15.36
N ALA A 366 -6.46 9.71 -14.29
CA ALA A 366 -5.75 8.80 -13.40
C ALA A 366 -5.34 7.53 -14.13
N THR A 367 -4.07 7.14 -14.00
CA THR A 367 -3.49 5.97 -14.66
C THR A 367 -3.32 4.79 -13.71
N ASP A 368 -3.07 5.07 -12.44
CA ASP A 368 -2.95 4.10 -11.36
C ASP A 368 -3.25 4.75 -10.00
N LEU A 369 -3.23 3.94 -8.95
CA LEU A 369 -3.56 4.34 -7.59
C LEU A 369 -2.73 5.53 -7.07
N ARG A 370 -1.40 5.50 -7.21
CA ARG A 370 -0.51 6.54 -6.65
C ARG A 370 -0.35 7.73 -7.59
N ALA A 371 -0.38 7.48 -8.90
CA ALA A 371 -0.46 8.51 -9.91
C ALA A 371 -1.69 9.39 -9.71
N SER A 372 -2.85 8.81 -9.39
CA SER A 372 -4.08 9.57 -9.09
C SER A 372 -3.85 10.63 -8.02
N ALA A 373 -3.16 10.29 -6.93
CA ALA A 373 -2.88 11.21 -5.85
C ALA A 373 -1.94 12.35 -6.28
N SER A 374 -0.95 12.07 -7.15
CA SER A 374 -0.08 13.12 -7.68
C SER A 374 -0.83 14.14 -8.53
N LEU A 375 -1.83 13.69 -9.31
CA LEU A 375 -2.69 14.59 -10.09
C LEU A 375 -3.61 15.44 -9.20
N VAL A 376 -4.07 14.89 -8.08
CA VAL A 376 -4.80 15.67 -7.07
C VAL A 376 -3.89 16.76 -6.48
N ILE A 377 -2.67 16.41 -6.06
CA ILE A 377 -1.69 17.38 -5.54
C ILE A 377 -1.41 18.49 -6.58
N ALA A 378 -1.18 18.09 -7.82
CA ALA A 378 -0.93 19.04 -8.91
C ALA A 378 -2.15 19.95 -9.15
N GLY A 379 -3.37 19.41 -9.13
CA GLY A 379 -4.60 20.17 -9.27
C GLY A 379 -4.83 21.18 -8.13
N LEU A 380 -4.51 20.80 -6.88
CA LEU A 380 -4.59 21.69 -5.72
C LEU A 380 -3.66 22.91 -5.85
N ALA A 381 -2.52 22.74 -6.50
CA ALA A 381 -1.53 23.79 -6.71
C ALA A 381 -1.72 24.55 -8.05
N ALA A 382 -2.57 24.07 -8.95
CA ALA A 382 -2.78 24.67 -10.26
C ALA A 382 -3.60 25.95 -10.18
N GLN A 383 -3.45 26.81 -11.19
CA GLN A 383 -4.35 27.95 -11.40
C GLN A 383 -5.54 27.51 -12.26
N GLY A 384 -6.75 27.80 -11.82
CA GLY A 384 -7.98 27.42 -12.50
C GLY A 384 -8.55 26.08 -12.04
N GLU A 385 -9.28 25.42 -12.91
CA GLU A 385 -9.99 24.17 -12.61
C GLU A 385 -9.26 22.96 -13.20
N THR A 386 -9.07 21.92 -12.38
CA THR A 386 -8.56 20.61 -12.80
C THR A 386 -9.66 19.57 -12.62
N VAL A 387 -9.93 18.78 -13.63
CA VAL A 387 -10.84 17.63 -13.55
C VAL A 387 -10.02 16.36 -13.61
N VAL A 388 -10.03 15.58 -12.53
CA VAL A 388 -9.36 14.27 -12.48
C VAL A 388 -10.39 13.19 -12.78
N GLU A 389 -10.20 12.50 -13.90
CA GLU A 389 -11.03 11.39 -14.34
C GLU A 389 -10.50 10.03 -13.84
N ARG A 390 -11.33 8.98 -13.92
CA ARG A 390 -11.01 7.60 -13.49
C ARG A 390 -10.60 7.49 -12.02
N ILE A 391 -11.25 8.24 -11.14
CA ILE A 391 -10.92 8.29 -9.71
C ILE A 391 -11.19 6.98 -8.97
N TYR A 392 -11.78 5.97 -9.60
CA TYR A 392 -11.83 4.62 -9.05
C TYR A 392 -10.43 4.05 -8.71
N HIS A 393 -9.37 4.56 -9.37
CA HIS A 393 -7.99 4.25 -8.99
C HIS A 393 -7.65 4.86 -7.62
N LEU A 394 -8.08 6.10 -7.35
CA LEU A 394 -7.88 6.78 -6.07
C LEU A 394 -8.61 6.07 -4.93
N ASP A 395 -9.87 5.67 -5.15
CA ASP A 395 -10.74 5.00 -4.17
C ASP A 395 -10.21 3.62 -3.72
N ARG A 396 -9.24 3.06 -4.46
CA ARG A 396 -8.56 1.83 -4.07
C ARG A 396 -7.56 2.02 -2.94
N GLY A 397 -7.05 3.22 -2.71
CA GLY A 397 -5.96 3.44 -1.78
C GLY A 397 -6.04 4.67 -0.90
N TYR A 398 -7.07 5.51 -1.04
CA TYR A 398 -7.29 6.69 -0.22
C TYR A 398 -8.74 6.73 0.25
N ASP A 399 -8.91 6.74 1.57
CA ASP A 399 -10.23 6.81 2.20
C ASP A 399 -10.77 8.24 2.17
N ARG A 400 -11.75 8.50 1.29
CA ARG A 400 -12.42 9.80 1.14
C ARG A 400 -11.46 10.99 1.09
N MET A 401 -10.46 10.90 0.21
CA MET A 401 -9.40 11.90 0.12
C MET A 401 -9.95 13.31 -0.11
N GLU A 402 -10.98 13.45 -0.94
CA GLU A 402 -11.63 14.73 -1.21
C GLU A 402 -12.26 15.36 0.05
N ALA A 403 -12.90 14.55 0.88
CA ALA A 403 -13.50 15.03 2.13
C ALA A 403 -12.43 15.49 3.14
N LYS A 404 -11.34 14.73 3.27
CA LYS A 404 -10.21 15.09 4.12
C LYS A 404 -9.50 16.36 3.64
N LEU A 405 -9.28 16.50 2.33
CA LEU A 405 -8.68 17.70 1.75
C LEU A 405 -9.59 18.91 1.92
N SER A 406 -10.91 18.78 1.68
CA SER A 406 -11.90 19.84 1.93
C SER A 406 -11.87 20.31 3.39
N ALA A 407 -11.75 19.39 4.35
CA ALA A 407 -11.72 19.72 5.78
C ALA A 407 -10.51 20.59 6.16
N ILE A 408 -9.42 20.55 5.41
CA ILE A 408 -8.24 21.41 5.60
C ILE A 408 -8.15 22.58 4.60
N GLY A 409 -9.27 22.90 3.94
CA GLY A 409 -9.43 24.13 3.15
C GLY A 409 -9.26 24.00 1.64
N ALA A 410 -9.07 22.80 1.11
CA ALA A 410 -9.07 22.59 -0.34
C ALA A 410 -10.47 22.83 -0.95
N ASP A 411 -10.49 23.37 -2.17
CA ASP A 411 -11.71 23.46 -2.99
C ASP A 411 -11.72 22.26 -3.95
N ILE A 412 -12.26 21.17 -3.47
CA ILE A 412 -12.32 19.90 -4.17
C ILE A 412 -13.69 19.24 -3.95
N GLU A 413 -14.28 18.74 -5.00
CA GLU A 413 -15.56 18.06 -4.95
C GLU A 413 -15.63 16.87 -5.90
N ARG A 414 -16.39 15.84 -5.50
CA ARG A 414 -16.68 14.69 -6.35
C ARG A 414 -17.89 15.01 -7.22
N ILE A 415 -17.72 14.90 -8.53
CA ILE A 415 -18.76 15.12 -9.54
C ILE A 415 -19.00 13.84 -10.36
N LYS A 416 -20.14 13.76 -11.05
CA LYS A 416 -20.52 12.60 -11.88
C LYS A 416 -19.98 12.68 -13.31
#